data_023aac8702b7080a4aaecf21f8422564
#
_entry.id   023aac8702b7080a4aaecf21f8422564
#
_cell.length_a   1.000
_cell.length_b   1.000
_cell.length_c   1.000
_cell.angle_alpha   90.00
_cell.angle_beta   90.00
_cell.angle_gamma   90.00
#
_symmetry.space_group_name_H-M   'P 1'
#
loop_
_entity.id
_entity.type
_entity.pdbx_description
1 polymer ?
#
loop_
_entity_poly.entity_id
_entity_poly.type
_entity_poly.pdbx_seq_one_letter_code
_entity_poly.pdbx_strand_id
1 'polypeptide(L)'
;MKRINKIIVVIFVIALSMSVAVGQDNVPTGWSFGGVPAIAYNSDTGFLYGAILDIYNYGDGSKYPNYLYTTRLTWTRTTKGSGENKIFFDSKYLLPYDIRITAEAAYLTEQALPFYGFNGDNNPAHEIEDDDAYKSHIFYRHERNITKFTTDFQKNIFVPNLRGVFGLAYYNTEVATVDTAQLNDGKDAEDRLPDEITIMYDDYVTSGAIGADEALGGNTNYVKLGLVYDSRDNEPNPMSGMWTEALVTVVPSGIGNDFSYSLLTATHRQYFTIIPNDLSVAVRLGYQSVLGGDIPFFMLPHYQSSYVASEGLGGSKSLRGILKNRIVGTSIGFGNLEVRWKFLRTKLAGQNLYLALNGFIDAGQVLSEYGNDDYERLYGSDEDQGLHMSFGGGFRIALNENFIVAVDYGMAKDELDGNSGLYIGLGYLY
;
A
#
# COMPACT_ATOMS: atom_id res chain seq x y z
N MET A 1 -0.87 27.68 0.69
CA MET A 1 -1.22 27.92 -0.72
C MET A 1 -0.04 28.25 -1.64
N LYS A 2 0.86 29.21 -1.39
CA LYS A 2 2.00 29.54 -2.28
C LYS A 2 3.04 28.41 -2.44
N ARG A 3 3.23 27.53 -1.45
CA ARG A 3 4.14 26.38 -1.52
C ARG A 3 3.56 25.22 -2.31
N ILE A 4 2.26 24.95 -2.20
CA ILE A 4 1.55 23.89 -2.94
C ILE A 4 1.60 24.17 -4.45
N ASN A 5 1.39 25.41 -4.88
CA ASN A 5 1.49 25.79 -6.30
C ASN A 5 2.88 25.53 -6.91
N LYS A 6 3.95 25.69 -6.12
CA LYS A 6 5.32 25.41 -6.59
C LYS A 6 5.58 23.90 -6.74
N ILE A 7 5.02 23.07 -5.85
CA ILE A 7 5.18 21.62 -5.90
C ILE A 7 4.42 21.04 -7.11
N ILE A 8 3.20 21.48 -7.35
CA ILE A 8 2.41 21.06 -8.53
C ILE A 8 3.12 21.43 -9.83
N VAL A 9 3.71 22.62 -9.93
CA VAL A 9 4.45 23.06 -11.11
C VAL A 9 5.72 22.22 -11.30
N VAL A 10 6.43 21.85 -10.25
CA VAL A 10 7.64 21.00 -10.34
C VAL A 10 7.28 19.59 -10.78
N ILE A 11 6.21 18.98 -10.27
CA ILE A 11 5.73 17.66 -10.72
C ILE A 11 5.34 17.71 -12.20
N PHE A 12 4.68 18.77 -12.65
CA PHE A 12 4.28 18.97 -14.03
C PHE A 12 5.48 19.14 -14.98
N VAL A 13 6.50 19.88 -14.57
CA VAL A 13 7.73 20.09 -15.34
C VAL A 13 8.56 18.80 -15.44
N ILE A 14 8.64 18.01 -14.37
CA ILE A 14 9.35 16.73 -14.37
C ILE A 14 8.62 15.69 -15.24
N ALA A 15 7.29 15.63 -15.20
CA ALA A 15 6.50 14.77 -16.08
C ALA A 15 6.68 15.15 -17.57
N LEU A 16 6.82 16.44 -17.91
CA LEU A 16 7.08 16.90 -19.25
C LEU A 16 8.50 16.57 -19.74
N SER A 17 9.50 16.59 -18.87
CA SER A 17 10.89 16.31 -19.26
C SER A 17 11.16 14.84 -19.57
N MET A 18 10.32 13.93 -19.08
CA MET A 18 10.41 12.48 -19.35
C MET A 18 9.82 12.05 -20.69
N SER A 19 9.08 12.93 -21.37
CA SER A 19 8.35 12.61 -22.60
C SER A 19 9.19 12.74 -23.88
N VAL A 20 10.48 13.05 -23.81
CA VAL A 20 11.31 13.37 -25.01
C VAL A 20 11.91 12.15 -25.71
N ALA A 21 11.67 10.94 -25.25
CA ALA A 21 12.35 9.76 -25.76
C ALA A 21 11.45 8.67 -26.35
N VAL A 22 10.41 9.00 -27.13
CA VAL A 22 9.83 7.97 -28.05
C VAL A 22 9.18 8.65 -29.25
N GLY A 23 9.95 8.83 -30.26
CA GLY A 23 9.53 9.12 -31.62
C GLY A 23 10.34 8.29 -32.59
N GLN A 24 10.19 6.95 -32.56
CA GLN A 24 10.63 6.08 -33.64
C GLN A 24 9.76 4.82 -33.68
N ASP A 25 9.27 4.49 -34.87
CA ASP A 25 8.53 3.27 -35.21
C ASP A 25 9.36 1.96 -35.09
N ASN A 26 10.47 1.99 -34.37
CA ASN A 26 11.35 0.84 -34.20
C ASN A 26 10.97 0.05 -32.93
N VAL A 27 10.67 -1.23 -33.10
CA VAL A 27 10.49 -2.17 -32.00
C VAL A 27 11.76 -2.19 -31.15
N PRO A 28 11.71 -1.88 -29.85
CA PRO A 28 12.88 -1.95 -28.97
C PRO A 28 13.44 -3.35 -28.92
N THR A 29 14.76 -3.48 -28.95
CA THR A 29 15.50 -4.73 -28.79
C THR A 29 16.58 -4.57 -27.72
N GLY A 30 16.99 -5.68 -27.08
CA GLY A 30 18.04 -5.65 -26.08
C GLY A 30 17.63 -4.90 -24.80
N TRP A 31 18.56 -4.16 -24.25
CA TRP A 31 18.38 -3.47 -22.97
C TRP A 31 17.83 -2.05 -23.17
N SER A 32 16.90 -1.66 -22.30
CA SER A 32 16.38 -0.31 -22.18
C SER A 32 16.33 0.10 -20.70
N PHE A 33 16.60 1.37 -20.43
CA PHE A 33 16.67 1.92 -19.09
C PHE A 33 15.73 3.11 -18.97
N GLY A 34 14.97 3.14 -17.89
CA GLY A 34 14.12 4.26 -17.53
C GLY A 34 14.37 4.66 -16.08
N GLY A 35 14.67 5.93 -15.84
CA GLY A 35 14.85 6.46 -14.48
C GLY A 35 13.87 7.58 -14.21
N VAL A 36 13.20 7.55 -13.06
CA VAL A 36 12.28 8.59 -12.64
C VAL A 36 12.57 9.01 -11.20
N PRO A 37 12.57 10.32 -10.89
CA PRO A 37 12.51 10.75 -9.49
C PRO A 37 11.20 10.28 -8.88
N ALA A 38 11.27 9.68 -7.70
CA ALA A 38 10.10 9.34 -6.92
C ALA A 38 9.73 10.57 -6.08
N ILE A 39 8.59 11.17 -6.40
CA ILE A 39 8.04 12.32 -5.68
C ILE A 39 6.58 12.04 -5.43
N ALA A 40 6.18 12.05 -4.15
CA ALA A 40 4.81 11.86 -3.73
C ALA A 40 4.54 12.62 -2.42
N TYR A 41 3.29 12.73 -2.06
CA TYR A 41 2.87 13.21 -0.76
C TYR A 41 1.73 12.35 -0.23
N ASN A 42 1.79 12.09 1.06
CA ASN A 42 0.78 11.34 1.78
C ASN A 42 0.68 11.93 3.19
N SER A 43 -0.52 12.24 3.65
CA SER A 43 -0.74 12.79 4.99
C SER A 43 -0.18 11.89 6.10
N ASP A 44 -0.21 10.57 5.89
CA ASP A 44 0.28 9.60 6.87
C ASP A 44 1.81 9.61 7.00
N THR A 45 2.54 9.68 5.87
CA THR A 45 4.01 9.55 5.81
C THR A 45 4.75 10.83 5.42
N GLY A 46 4.03 11.89 5.04
CA GLY A 46 4.57 13.16 4.62
C GLY A 46 5.07 13.18 3.17
N PHE A 47 6.04 14.04 2.88
CA PHE A 47 6.63 14.20 1.55
C PHE A 47 7.62 13.06 1.29
N LEU A 48 7.40 12.33 0.19
CA LEU A 48 8.27 11.25 -0.29
C LEU A 48 9.19 11.80 -1.37
N TYR A 49 10.47 11.47 -1.27
CA TYR A 49 11.49 11.75 -2.27
C TYR A 49 12.39 10.53 -2.49
N GLY A 50 12.94 10.41 -3.69
CA GLY A 50 13.81 9.29 -4.02
C GLY A 50 14.00 9.10 -5.51
N ALA A 51 14.34 7.88 -5.89
CA ALA A 51 14.55 7.48 -7.27
C ALA A 51 14.03 6.07 -7.54
N ILE A 52 13.48 5.88 -8.74
CA ILE A 52 13.10 4.58 -9.28
C ILE A 52 13.85 4.40 -10.59
N LEU A 53 14.55 3.27 -10.75
CA LEU A 53 15.22 2.88 -11.98
C LEU A 53 14.59 1.59 -12.49
N ASP A 54 14.02 1.64 -13.69
CA ASP A 54 13.50 0.48 -14.43
C ASP A 54 14.52 0.04 -15.49
N ILE A 55 14.85 -1.23 -15.49
CA ILE A 55 15.74 -1.91 -16.41
C ILE A 55 14.92 -2.96 -17.15
N TYR A 56 14.74 -2.78 -18.46
CA TYR A 56 13.99 -3.70 -19.32
C TYR A 56 14.93 -4.46 -20.23
N ASN A 57 14.60 -5.72 -20.50
CA ASN A 57 15.18 -6.48 -21.59
C ASN A 57 14.09 -6.92 -22.54
N TYR A 58 14.16 -6.49 -23.80
CA TYR A 58 13.22 -6.83 -24.86
C TYR A 58 13.67 -8.01 -25.74
N GLY A 59 14.91 -8.51 -25.52
CA GLY A 59 15.49 -9.56 -26.33
C GLY A 59 15.59 -9.17 -27.80
N ASP A 60 15.05 -9.97 -28.69
CA ASP A 60 14.95 -9.70 -30.13
C ASP A 60 13.76 -8.80 -30.53
N GLY A 61 12.96 -8.36 -29.57
CA GLY A 61 11.77 -7.53 -29.78
C GLY A 61 10.50 -8.33 -30.17
N SER A 62 10.58 -9.64 -30.32
CA SER A 62 9.46 -10.48 -30.76
C SER A 62 8.26 -10.49 -29.79
N LYS A 63 8.47 -10.07 -28.55
CA LYS A 63 7.43 -9.99 -27.50
C LYS A 63 6.91 -8.57 -27.29
N TYR A 64 7.44 -7.57 -27.96
CA TYR A 64 6.98 -6.19 -27.82
C TYR A 64 5.46 -6.07 -28.07
N PRO A 65 4.72 -5.27 -27.28
CA PRO A 65 5.17 -4.34 -26.26
C PRO A 65 5.59 -4.96 -24.91
N ASN A 66 5.48 -6.26 -24.72
CA ASN A 66 5.94 -6.92 -23.52
C ASN A 66 7.48 -7.05 -23.55
N TYR A 67 8.09 -7.03 -22.36
CA TYR A 67 9.51 -7.32 -22.15
C TYR A 67 9.73 -8.83 -21.89
N LEU A 68 10.94 -9.31 -22.12
CA LEU A 68 11.34 -10.65 -21.64
C LEU A 68 11.40 -10.67 -20.12
N TYR A 69 12.03 -9.65 -19.52
CA TYR A 69 12.05 -9.41 -18.09
C TYR A 69 12.32 -7.94 -17.78
N THR A 70 11.93 -7.53 -16.59
CA THR A 70 12.24 -6.21 -16.04
C THR A 70 12.79 -6.33 -14.62
N THR A 71 13.64 -5.39 -14.26
CA THR A 71 14.11 -5.18 -12.89
C THR A 71 13.88 -3.74 -12.51
N ARG A 72 13.20 -3.50 -11.39
CA ARG A 72 13.00 -2.18 -10.81
C ARG A 72 13.81 -2.04 -9.54
N LEU A 73 14.62 -0.99 -9.47
CA LEU A 73 15.31 -0.56 -8.26
C LEU A 73 14.59 0.65 -7.69
N THR A 74 14.24 0.60 -6.41
CA THR A 74 13.56 1.70 -5.71
C THR A 74 14.39 2.10 -4.50
N TRP A 75 14.63 3.40 -4.39
CA TRP A 75 15.16 4.02 -3.20
C TRP A 75 14.31 5.24 -2.87
N THR A 76 13.61 5.22 -1.74
CA THR A 76 12.77 6.32 -1.31
C THR A 76 12.92 6.60 0.18
N ARG A 77 12.64 7.85 0.56
CA ARG A 77 12.57 8.32 1.95
C ARG A 77 11.40 9.27 2.09
N THR A 78 10.85 9.33 3.29
CA THR A 78 9.78 10.28 3.61
C THR A 78 10.18 11.21 4.74
N THR A 79 9.52 12.36 4.83
CA THR A 79 9.81 13.36 5.87
C THR A 79 9.34 12.94 7.26
N LYS A 80 8.52 11.88 7.37
CA LYS A 80 8.08 11.30 8.64
C LYS A 80 8.80 9.98 8.98
N GLY A 81 10.00 9.75 8.42
CA GLY A 81 10.90 8.67 8.84
C GLY A 81 10.67 7.32 8.17
N SER A 82 9.84 7.21 7.13
CA SER A 82 9.74 5.96 6.37
C SER A 82 10.77 5.90 5.26
N GLY A 83 11.25 4.70 4.94
CA GLY A 83 12.20 4.45 3.87
C GLY A 83 11.95 3.12 3.15
N GLU A 84 12.23 3.09 1.87
CA GLU A 84 12.12 1.88 1.06
C GLU A 84 13.40 1.69 0.23
N ASN A 85 14.03 0.54 0.38
CA ASN A 85 15.08 0.05 -0.49
C ASN A 85 14.59 -1.27 -1.08
N LYS A 86 14.33 -1.31 -2.39
CA LYS A 86 13.69 -2.46 -3.00
C LYS A 86 14.28 -2.78 -4.37
N ILE A 87 14.40 -4.07 -4.64
CA ILE A 87 14.67 -4.65 -5.94
C ILE A 87 13.47 -5.53 -6.29
N PHE A 88 12.81 -5.24 -7.39
CA PHE A 88 11.70 -6.03 -7.91
C PHE A 88 12.04 -6.57 -9.29
N PHE A 89 11.78 -7.84 -9.53
CA PHE A 89 11.96 -8.54 -10.78
C PHE A 89 10.64 -9.10 -11.28
N ASP A 90 10.37 -9.00 -12.58
CA ASP A 90 9.21 -9.62 -13.23
C ASP A 90 9.56 -10.19 -14.61
N SER A 91 9.08 -11.39 -14.89
CA SER A 91 9.16 -12.00 -16.22
C SER A 91 8.02 -12.98 -16.47
N LYS A 92 7.43 -12.87 -17.66
CA LYS A 92 6.45 -13.84 -18.18
C LYS A 92 7.08 -14.91 -19.08
N TYR A 93 8.34 -14.72 -19.50
CA TYR A 93 8.95 -15.49 -20.60
C TYR A 93 10.27 -16.17 -20.22
N LEU A 94 10.77 -15.92 -18.99
CA LEU A 94 12.03 -16.53 -18.53
C LEU A 94 11.86 -18.03 -18.25
N LEU A 95 10.72 -18.41 -17.67
CA LEU A 95 10.43 -19.80 -17.33
C LEU A 95 9.64 -20.48 -18.45
N PRO A 96 9.84 -21.80 -18.66
CA PRO A 96 9.05 -22.57 -19.62
C PRO A 96 7.57 -22.65 -19.20
N TYR A 97 6.71 -23.06 -20.15
CA TYR A 97 5.26 -23.29 -19.92
C TYR A 97 4.47 -22.04 -19.55
N ASP A 98 4.88 -20.86 -19.99
CA ASP A 98 4.24 -19.56 -19.71
C ASP A 98 4.05 -19.27 -18.21
N ILE A 99 5.02 -19.71 -17.40
CA ILE A 99 5.04 -19.38 -15.98
C ILE A 99 5.62 -17.99 -15.82
N ARG A 100 4.80 -17.04 -15.30
CA ARG A 100 5.28 -15.77 -14.83
C ARG A 100 5.97 -15.94 -13.49
N ILE A 101 7.13 -15.35 -13.33
CA ILE A 101 7.84 -15.21 -12.06
C ILE A 101 7.94 -13.75 -11.69
N THR A 102 7.60 -13.42 -10.43
CA THR A 102 7.94 -12.17 -9.79
C THR A 102 8.78 -12.43 -8.56
N ALA A 103 9.76 -11.57 -8.28
CA ALA A 103 10.56 -11.66 -7.08
C ALA A 103 10.82 -10.25 -6.53
N GLU A 104 10.83 -10.10 -5.23
CA GLU A 104 11.11 -8.84 -4.54
C GLU A 104 12.07 -9.08 -3.37
N ALA A 105 13.13 -8.28 -3.31
CA ALA A 105 13.97 -8.13 -2.12
C ALA A 105 13.81 -6.71 -1.61
N ALA A 106 13.48 -6.53 -0.33
CA ALA A 106 13.24 -5.21 0.23
C ALA A 106 13.75 -5.10 1.67
N TYR A 107 14.24 -3.89 1.98
CA TYR A 107 14.45 -3.41 3.34
C TYR A 107 13.66 -2.13 3.51
N LEU A 108 12.65 -2.19 4.39
CA LEU A 108 11.72 -1.11 4.69
C LEU A 108 12.00 -0.61 6.09
N THR A 109 11.99 0.70 6.29
CA THR A 109 12.19 1.34 7.60
C THR A 109 11.04 2.28 7.88
N GLU A 110 10.49 2.23 9.09
CA GLU A 110 9.41 3.08 9.56
C GLU A 110 9.72 3.50 10.99
N GLN A 111 10.33 4.68 11.15
CA GLN A 111 10.78 5.22 12.44
C GLN A 111 9.62 5.66 13.35
N ALA A 112 8.46 5.91 12.78
CA ALA A 112 7.27 6.38 13.49
C ALA A 112 6.00 5.87 12.80
N LEU A 113 5.81 4.54 12.78
CA LEU A 113 4.63 3.90 12.21
C LEU A 113 3.41 4.14 13.11
N PRO A 114 2.23 4.52 12.56
CA PRO A 114 1.01 4.63 13.33
C PRO A 114 0.59 3.32 14.02
N PHE A 115 0.28 3.43 15.31
CA PHE A 115 -0.27 2.37 16.15
C PHE A 115 -1.38 2.94 17.03
N TYR A 116 -2.61 2.49 16.82
CA TYR A 116 -3.80 2.94 17.53
C TYR A 116 -4.43 1.81 18.37
N GLY A 117 -3.63 0.80 18.76
CA GLY A 117 -4.13 -0.41 19.38
C GLY A 117 -4.81 -1.35 18.37
N PHE A 118 -5.75 -2.14 18.84
CA PHE A 118 -6.39 -3.19 18.07
C PHE A 118 -7.89 -2.95 17.91
N ASN A 119 -8.52 -3.69 16.98
CA ASN A 119 -9.94 -3.83 16.75
C ASN A 119 -10.66 -2.57 16.22
N GLY A 120 -9.97 -1.46 16.08
CA GLY A 120 -10.56 -0.21 15.64
C GLY A 120 -11.34 0.55 16.73
N ASP A 121 -11.48 -0.02 17.91
CA ASP A 121 -12.34 0.49 18.98
C ASP A 121 -11.66 1.48 19.92
N ASN A 122 -10.34 1.53 19.88
CA ASN A 122 -9.61 2.47 20.68
C ASN A 122 -9.98 3.89 20.25
N ASN A 123 -10.50 4.66 21.19
CA ASN A 123 -10.68 6.07 21.02
C ASN A 123 -9.31 6.72 21.28
N PRO A 124 -8.53 7.05 20.28
CA PRO A 124 -7.32 7.81 20.52
C PRO A 124 -7.78 9.13 21.14
N ALA A 125 -7.14 9.53 22.24
CA ALA A 125 -7.46 10.77 22.88
C ALA A 125 -7.52 11.91 21.85
N HIS A 126 -8.38 12.87 22.07
CA HIS A 126 -8.92 13.91 21.19
C HIS A 126 -7.94 14.77 20.38
N GLU A 127 -6.66 14.47 20.39
CA GLU A 127 -5.61 15.39 19.94
C GLU A 127 -4.81 14.83 18.76
N ILE A 128 -5.37 13.82 18.03
CA ILE A 128 -4.63 13.18 16.94
C ILE A 128 -4.28 14.15 15.82
N GLU A 129 -5.10 15.17 15.60
CA GLU A 129 -4.92 16.11 14.49
C GLU A 129 -4.82 17.58 14.92
N ASP A 130 -4.65 17.87 16.21
CA ASP A 130 -4.38 19.21 16.68
C ASP A 130 -2.92 19.57 16.39
N ASP A 131 -2.70 20.58 15.54
CA ASP A 131 -1.36 21.08 15.21
C ASP A 131 -0.59 21.57 16.46
N ASP A 132 -1.32 22.07 17.47
CA ASP A 132 -0.73 22.52 18.75
C ASP A 132 -0.33 21.33 19.65
N ALA A 133 -0.98 20.16 19.46
CA ALA A 133 -0.71 18.92 20.17
C ALA A 133 0.22 17.97 19.39
N TYR A 134 0.87 18.43 18.34
CA TYR A 134 1.71 17.63 17.46
C TYR A 134 2.71 16.72 18.19
N LYS A 135 3.22 17.15 19.36
CA LYS A 135 4.14 16.34 20.19
C LYS A 135 3.47 15.12 20.82
N SER A 136 2.16 15.16 21.03
CA SER A 136 1.38 14.05 21.54
C SER A 136 1.12 12.97 20.46
N HIS A 137 1.22 13.31 19.17
CA HIS A 137 1.09 12.35 18.08
C HIS A 137 2.10 11.21 18.15
N ILE A 138 3.25 11.42 18.78
CA ILE A 138 4.26 10.39 18.96
C ILE A 138 3.78 9.26 19.89
N PHE A 139 2.81 9.54 20.77
CA PHE A 139 2.15 8.55 21.61
C PHE A 139 1.57 7.40 20.79
N TYR A 140 1.07 7.68 19.59
CA TYR A 140 0.47 6.71 18.67
C TYR A 140 1.47 6.15 17.66
N ARG A 141 2.74 5.99 18.03
CA ARG A 141 3.78 5.53 17.11
C ARG A 141 4.62 4.42 17.72
N HIS A 142 5.17 3.59 16.84
CA HIS A 142 6.25 2.65 17.15
C HIS A 142 7.23 2.58 15.97
N GLU A 143 8.40 2.02 16.17
CA GLU A 143 9.34 1.74 15.09
C GLU A 143 9.12 0.34 14.52
N ARG A 144 9.26 0.21 13.19
CA ARG A 144 9.22 -1.08 12.50
C ARG A 144 10.23 -1.10 11.35
N ASN A 145 11.03 -2.15 11.29
CA ASN A 145 11.90 -2.46 10.16
C ASN A 145 11.53 -3.82 9.58
N ILE A 146 11.49 -3.93 8.25
CA ILE A 146 11.15 -5.18 7.56
C ILE A 146 12.25 -5.54 6.58
N THR A 147 12.81 -6.73 6.73
CA THR A 147 13.65 -7.38 5.73
C THR A 147 12.86 -8.51 5.10
N LYS A 148 12.65 -8.44 3.79
CA LYS A 148 11.89 -9.48 3.10
C LYS A 148 12.49 -9.88 1.76
N PHE A 149 12.29 -11.14 1.42
CA PHE A 149 12.46 -11.69 0.09
C PHE A 149 11.23 -12.51 -0.26
N THR A 150 10.54 -12.15 -1.35
CA THR A 150 9.34 -12.83 -1.81
C THR A 150 9.50 -13.28 -3.25
N THR A 151 8.91 -14.42 -3.62
CA THR A 151 8.81 -14.86 -5.01
C THR A 151 7.46 -15.50 -5.26
N ASP A 152 6.82 -15.12 -6.36
CA ASP A 152 5.54 -15.67 -6.80
C ASP A 152 5.65 -16.23 -8.22
N PHE A 153 5.04 -17.40 -8.41
CA PHE A 153 4.89 -18.08 -9.69
C PHE A 153 3.41 -18.10 -10.06
N GLN A 154 3.10 -17.66 -11.27
CA GLN A 154 1.73 -17.66 -11.77
C GLN A 154 1.68 -18.35 -13.13
N LYS A 155 0.67 -19.21 -13.32
CA LYS A 155 0.45 -19.92 -14.56
C LYS A 155 -1.04 -19.98 -14.89
N ASN A 156 -1.40 -19.77 -16.16
CA ASN A 156 -2.75 -20.04 -16.64
C ASN A 156 -3.10 -21.51 -16.46
N ILE A 157 -4.26 -21.79 -15.88
CA ILE A 157 -4.76 -23.13 -15.59
C ILE A 157 -6.21 -23.26 -16.04
N PHE A 158 -6.56 -24.43 -16.58
CA PHE A 158 -7.91 -24.85 -16.97
C PHE A 158 -8.61 -23.97 -18.00
N VAL A 159 -8.87 -22.68 -17.69
CA VAL A 159 -9.63 -21.76 -18.54
C VAL A 159 -8.83 -20.46 -18.77
N PRO A 160 -9.11 -19.73 -19.88
CA PRO A 160 -8.50 -18.43 -20.12
C PRO A 160 -8.73 -17.49 -18.94
N ASN A 161 -7.75 -16.63 -18.68
CA ASN A 161 -7.77 -15.62 -17.62
C ASN A 161 -7.72 -16.15 -16.18
N LEU A 162 -7.77 -17.46 -15.95
CA LEU A 162 -7.59 -18.06 -14.64
C LEU A 162 -6.15 -18.50 -14.45
N ARG A 163 -5.49 -17.99 -13.40
CA ARG A 163 -4.12 -18.31 -13.04
C ARG A 163 -4.06 -18.97 -11.68
N GLY A 164 -3.29 -20.05 -11.57
CA GLY A 164 -2.82 -20.57 -10.29
C GLY A 164 -1.63 -19.76 -9.80
N VAL A 165 -1.55 -19.54 -8.50
CA VAL A 165 -0.50 -18.80 -7.80
C VAL A 165 0.18 -19.72 -6.80
N PHE A 166 1.52 -19.71 -6.81
CA PHE A 166 2.36 -20.30 -5.77
C PHE A 166 3.41 -19.28 -5.36
N GLY A 167 3.54 -18.99 -4.09
CA GLY A 167 4.47 -18.00 -3.56
C GLY A 167 5.27 -18.53 -2.37
N LEU A 168 6.48 -17.99 -2.22
CA LEU A 168 7.38 -18.23 -1.10
C LEU A 168 7.87 -16.89 -0.58
N ALA A 169 8.05 -16.76 0.74
CA ALA A 169 8.64 -15.58 1.34
C ALA A 169 9.55 -15.92 2.52
N TYR A 170 10.66 -15.22 2.58
CA TYR A 170 11.37 -14.91 3.79
C TYR A 170 10.90 -13.56 4.29
N TYR A 171 10.53 -13.47 5.55
CA TYR A 171 9.97 -12.25 6.12
C TYR A 171 10.43 -12.10 7.57
N ASN A 172 11.22 -11.08 7.83
CA ASN A 172 11.67 -10.71 9.17
C ASN A 172 11.19 -9.30 9.48
N THR A 173 10.54 -9.13 10.61
CA THR A 173 10.09 -7.85 11.15
C THR A 173 10.78 -7.58 12.46
N GLU A 174 11.34 -6.39 12.61
CA GLU A 174 11.86 -5.87 13.86
C GLU A 174 10.95 -4.75 14.32
N VAL A 175 10.56 -4.77 15.59
CA VAL A 175 9.69 -3.77 16.21
C VAL A 175 10.41 -3.19 17.43
N ALA A 176 10.24 -1.90 17.64
CA ALA A 176 10.81 -1.21 18.81
C ALA A 176 9.91 -0.01 19.18
N THR A 177 10.11 0.50 20.38
CA THR A 177 9.64 1.84 20.74
C THR A 177 10.31 2.90 19.86
N VAL A 178 9.68 4.06 19.73
CA VAL A 178 10.22 5.14 18.89
C VAL A 178 11.54 5.66 19.46
N ASP A 179 12.55 5.74 18.62
CA ASP A 179 13.82 6.40 18.96
C ASP A 179 13.66 7.94 18.86
N THR A 180 13.33 8.57 19.99
CA THR A 180 13.15 10.03 20.08
C THR A 180 14.45 10.79 19.81
N ALA A 181 15.61 10.23 20.14
CA ALA A 181 16.90 10.84 19.85
C ALA A 181 17.15 10.93 18.34
N GLN A 182 16.84 9.87 17.61
CA GLN A 182 16.95 9.83 16.16
C GLN A 182 15.94 10.81 15.51
N LEU A 183 14.71 10.89 16.02
CA LEU A 183 13.69 11.83 15.52
C LEU A 183 14.03 13.28 15.82
N ASN A 184 14.82 13.56 16.86
CA ASN A 184 15.27 14.88 17.24
C ASN A 184 16.57 15.32 16.53
N ASP A 185 17.23 14.41 15.80
CA ASP A 185 18.47 14.73 15.11
C ASP A 185 18.25 15.85 14.08
N GLY A 186 19.09 16.88 14.15
CA GLY A 186 19.02 18.05 13.27
C GLY A 186 17.87 19.01 13.53
N LYS A 187 17.06 18.84 14.60
CA LYS A 187 15.98 19.74 14.96
C LYS A 187 16.43 20.85 15.93
N ASP A 188 15.85 22.02 15.77
CA ASP A 188 15.97 23.12 16.73
C ASP A 188 15.31 22.73 18.07
N ALA A 189 15.76 23.35 19.18
CA ALA A 189 15.33 22.96 20.53
C ALA A 189 13.80 23.07 20.74
N GLU A 190 13.16 24.00 20.06
CA GLU A 190 11.70 24.23 20.14
C GLU A 190 10.88 23.15 19.41
N ASP A 191 11.50 22.49 18.41
CA ASP A 191 10.87 21.44 17.60
C ASP A 191 11.17 20.02 18.11
N ARG A 192 11.96 19.89 19.17
CA ARG A 192 12.33 18.58 19.71
C ARG A 192 11.19 17.95 20.49
N LEU A 193 11.08 16.63 20.33
CA LEU A 193 10.28 15.79 21.22
C LEU A 193 10.89 15.80 22.62
N PRO A 194 10.08 15.66 23.69
CA PRO A 194 10.58 15.49 25.05
C PRO A 194 11.48 14.24 25.17
N ASP A 195 12.45 14.28 26.09
CA ASP A 195 13.34 13.14 26.36
C ASP A 195 12.56 11.95 26.99
N GLU A 196 11.56 12.27 27.83
CA GLU A 196 10.64 11.29 28.42
C GLU A 196 9.26 11.49 27.82
N ILE A 197 8.76 10.49 27.10
CA ILE A 197 7.45 10.50 26.46
C ILE A 197 6.78 9.15 26.64
N THR A 198 5.52 9.13 27.01
CA THR A 198 4.72 7.91 27.05
C THR A 198 4.35 7.53 25.63
N ILE A 199 4.48 6.25 25.29
CA ILE A 199 4.16 5.69 24.00
C ILE A 199 3.16 4.55 24.19
N MET A 200 2.05 4.56 23.46
CA MET A 200 0.98 3.57 23.57
C MET A 200 1.50 2.12 23.37
N TYR A 201 2.42 1.94 22.43
CA TYR A 201 3.05 0.64 22.19
C TYR A 201 3.72 0.08 23.46
N ASP A 202 4.46 0.92 24.21
CA ASP A 202 5.14 0.49 25.44
C ASP A 202 4.15 0.09 26.53
N ASP A 203 3.01 0.79 26.62
CA ASP A 203 1.94 0.45 27.56
C ASP A 203 1.28 -0.89 27.23
N TYR A 204 1.07 -1.17 25.92
CA TYR A 204 0.55 -2.46 25.46
C TYR A 204 1.51 -3.62 25.71
N VAL A 205 2.81 -3.39 25.59
CA VAL A 205 3.84 -4.38 25.96
C VAL A 205 3.89 -4.58 27.48
N THR A 206 3.88 -3.49 28.24
CA THR A 206 3.98 -3.54 29.71
C THR A 206 2.76 -4.19 30.37
N SER A 207 1.58 -3.99 29.81
CA SER A 207 0.33 -4.63 30.30
C SER A 207 0.21 -6.09 29.88
N GLY A 208 1.00 -6.54 28.90
CA GLY A 208 0.89 -7.88 28.31
C GLY A 208 -0.18 -8.00 27.22
N ALA A 209 -0.81 -6.91 26.80
CA ALA A 209 -1.71 -6.88 25.64
C ALA A 209 -0.96 -7.19 24.33
N ILE A 210 0.33 -6.84 24.25
CA ILE A 210 1.30 -7.37 23.30
C ILE A 210 2.20 -8.34 24.06
N GLY A 211 2.24 -9.61 23.62
CA GLY A 211 3.06 -10.64 24.26
C GLY A 211 4.55 -10.33 24.18
N ALA A 212 5.31 -10.70 25.20
CA ALA A 212 6.75 -10.49 25.25
C ALA A 212 7.50 -11.22 24.11
N ASP A 213 6.93 -12.27 23.56
CA ASP A 213 7.43 -13.07 22.44
C ASP A 213 7.27 -12.38 21.08
N GLU A 214 6.31 -11.45 20.95
CA GLU A 214 6.06 -10.70 19.71
C GLU A 214 6.48 -9.22 19.78
N ALA A 215 6.73 -8.69 20.98
CA ALA A 215 7.04 -7.28 21.20
C ALA A 215 8.23 -6.77 20.37
N LEU A 216 9.25 -7.58 20.13
CA LEU A 216 10.42 -7.20 19.35
C LEU A 216 10.33 -7.60 17.86
N GLY A 217 9.20 -8.12 17.43
CA GLY A 217 9.03 -8.65 16.08
C GLY A 217 9.38 -10.12 15.97
N GLY A 218 9.78 -10.57 14.78
CA GLY A 218 10.18 -11.96 14.53
C GLY A 218 10.07 -12.37 13.07
N ASN A 219 10.34 -13.65 12.83
CA ASN A 219 10.31 -14.26 11.50
C ASN A 219 8.93 -14.86 11.19
N THR A 220 8.40 -14.53 10.02
CA THR A 220 7.11 -15.02 9.52
C THR A 220 7.23 -15.48 8.06
N ASN A 221 8.14 -16.44 7.80
CA ASN A 221 8.34 -17.03 6.48
C ASN A 221 7.09 -17.80 6.05
N TYR A 222 6.64 -17.60 4.82
CA TYR A 222 5.38 -18.18 4.40
C TYR A 222 5.40 -18.87 3.05
N VAL A 223 4.43 -19.77 2.88
CA VAL A 223 4.02 -20.33 1.59
C VAL A 223 2.65 -19.76 1.26
N LYS A 224 2.47 -19.30 0.01
CA LYS A 224 1.21 -18.75 -0.50
C LYS A 224 0.72 -19.60 -1.67
N LEU A 225 -0.55 -19.95 -1.64
CA LEU A 225 -1.25 -20.66 -2.72
C LEU A 225 -2.53 -19.93 -3.07
N GLY A 226 -2.93 -19.94 -4.33
CA GLY A 226 -4.18 -19.32 -4.69
C GLY A 226 -4.54 -19.33 -6.15
N LEU A 227 -5.61 -18.61 -6.43
CA LEU A 227 -6.17 -18.46 -7.77
C LEU A 227 -6.40 -16.96 -8.05
N VAL A 228 -6.15 -16.55 -9.29
CA VAL A 228 -6.44 -15.22 -9.80
C VAL A 228 -7.19 -15.33 -11.12
N TYR A 229 -8.36 -14.71 -11.20
CA TYR A 229 -9.09 -14.51 -12.44
C TYR A 229 -8.99 -13.03 -12.86
N ASP A 230 -8.49 -12.77 -14.08
CA ASP A 230 -8.23 -11.41 -14.57
C ASP A 230 -8.73 -11.26 -16.00
N SER A 231 -9.87 -10.56 -16.17
CA SER A 231 -10.48 -10.25 -17.46
C SER A 231 -10.54 -8.75 -17.74
N ARG A 232 -9.71 -7.96 -17.05
CA ARG A 232 -9.66 -6.51 -17.27
C ARG A 232 -9.23 -6.18 -18.70
N ASP A 233 -9.81 -5.13 -19.26
CA ASP A 233 -9.45 -4.58 -20.56
C ASP A 233 -8.08 -3.89 -20.56
N ASN A 234 -7.71 -3.27 -19.41
CA ASN A 234 -6.41 -2.62 -19.21
C ASN A 234 -5.98 -2.79 -17.74
N GLU A 235 -4.72 -3.12 -17.49
CA GLU A 235 -4.24 -3.37 -16.14
C GLU A 235 -4.07 -2.07 -15.32
N PRO A 236 -3.42 -0.97 -15.84
CA PRO A 236 -3.23 0.27 -15.07
C PRO A 236 -4.49 1.14 -14.93
N ASN A 237 -5.45 1.02 -15.85
CA ASN A 237 -6.61 1.90 -15.94
C ASN A 237 -7.82 1.16 -16.51
N PRO A 238 -8.32 0.16 -15.79
CA PRO A 238 -9.43 -0.65 -16.28
C PRO A 238 -10.73 0.15 -16.34
N MET A 239 -11.46 -0.04 -17.44
CA MET A 239 -12.82 0.48 -17.61
C MET A 239 -13.87 -0.63 -17.62
N SER A 240 -13.46 -1.87 -17.95
CA SER A 240 -14.34 -3.02 -17.98
C SER A 240 -13.64 -4.29 -17.51
N GLY A 241 -14.42 -5.34 -17.22
CA GLY A 241 -13.91 -6.61 -16.74
C GLY A 241 -13.80 -6.70 -15.24
N MET A 242 -13.09 -7.72 -14.77
CA MET A 242 -12.91 -7.97 -13.33
C MET A 242 -11.52 -8.53 -13.04
N TRP A 243 -11.10 -8.35 -11.81
CA TRP A 243 -9.95 -9.01 -11.23
C TRP A 243 -10.36 -9.60 -9.88
N THR A 244 -10.23 -10.91 -9.71
CA THR A 244 -10.64 -11.60 -8.48
C THR A 244 -9.53 -12.53 -8.07
N GLU A 245 -9.13 -12.48 -6.80
CA GLU A 245 -8.17 -13.41 -6.23
C GLU A 245 -8.70 -14.06 -4.96
N ALA A 246 -8.26 -15.28 -4.71
CA ALA A 246 -8.41 -15.98 -3.45
C ALA A 246 -7.07 -16.67 -3.13
N LEU A 247 -6.52 -16.36 -1.97
CA LEU A 247 -5.19 -16.77 -1.53
C LEU A 247 -5.27 -17.40 -0.14
N VAL A 248 -4.53 -18.48 0.04
CA VAL A 248 -4.21 -19.03 1.35
C VAL A 248 -2.71 -18.83 1.58
N THR A 249 -2.37 -18.15 2.67
CA THR A 249 -0.98 -17.94 3.11
C THR A 249 -0.78 -18.73 4.40
N VAL A 250 0.26 -19.55 4.44
CA VAL A 250 0.60 -20.38 5.61
C VAL A 250 2.00 -20.02 6.08
N VAL A 251 2.11 -19.65 7.33
CA VAL A 251 3.35 -19.52 8.10
C VAL A 251 3.46 -20.80 8.94
N PRO A 252 4.24 -21.80 8.47
CA PRO A 252 4.29 -23.09 9.17
C PRO A 252 5.18 -22.98 10.42
N SER A 253 4.94 -23.82 11.40
CA SER A 253 5.86 -24.01 12.52
C SER A 253 7.20 -24.55 12.02
N GLY A 254 8.31 -24.12 12.59
CA GLY A 254 9.65 -24.47 12.15
C GLY A 254 10.15 -23.63 10.98
N ILE A 255 11.13 -24.10 10.22
CA ILE A 255 11.82 -23.38 9.13
C ILE A 255 12.28 -21.96 9.48
N GLY A 256 12.66 -21.72 10.74
CA GLY A 256 13.10 -20.43 11.22
C GLY A 256 11.98 -19.44 11.50
N ASN A 257 10.74 -19.89 11.67
CA ASN A 257 9.61 -19.06 12.09
C ASN A 257 9.50 -19.01 13.61
N ASP A 258 9.22 -17.82 14.11
CA ASP A 258 8.91 -17.58 15.53
C ASP A 258 7.41 -17.76 15.79
N PHE A 259 6.58 -17.60 14.76
CA PHE A 259 5.11 -17.71 14.81
C PHE A 259 4.60 -18.74 13.80
N SER A 260 3.36 -19.22 14.04
CA SER A 260 2.71 -20.18 13.14
C SER A 260 1.23 -19.84 13.01
N TYR A 261 0.80 -19.51 11.79
CA TYR A 261 -0.59 -19.15 11.49
C TYR A 261 -0.91 -19.34 10.00
N SER A 262 -2.17 -19.23 9.67
CA SER A 262 -2.63 -19.24 8.29
C SER A 262 -3.69 -18.17 8.04
N LEU A 263 -3.68 -17.61 6.83
CA LEU A 263 -4.58 -16.56 6.38
C LEU A 263 -5.33 -16.98 5.13
N LEU A 264 -6.60 -16.59 5.06
CA LEU A 264 -7.38 -16.52 3.84
C LEU A 264 -7.50 -15.06 3.43
N THR A 265 -7.15 -14.74 2.19
CA THR A 265 -7.37 -13.41 1.61
C THR A 265 -8.18 -13.55 0.33
N ALA A 266 -9.23 -12.74 0.20
CA ALA A 266 -10.04 -12.66 -1.00
C ALA A 266 -10.21 -11.20 -1.42
N THR A 267 -9.95 -10.91 -2.69
CA THR A 267 -10.18 -9.57 -3.26
C THR A 267 -10.96 -9.70 -4.55
N HIS A 268 -11.98 -8.88 -4.70
CA HIS A 268 -12.72 -8.74 -5.94
C HIS A 268 -12.72 -7.28 -6.40
N ARG A 269 -12.38 -7.07 -7.68
CA ARG A 269 -12.44 -5.76 -8.35
C ARG A 269 -13.31 -5.91 -9.58
N GLN A 270 -14.31 -5.04 -9.72
CA GLN A 270 -15.22 -5.02 -10.84
C GLN A 270 -15.25 -3.63 -11.47
N TYR A 271 -15.22 -3.60 -12.79
CA TYR A 271 -15.23 -2.35 -13.57
C TYR A 271 -16.38 -2.36 -14.55
N PHE A 272 -17.15 -1.26 -14.56
CA PHE A 272 -18.31 -1.08 -15.40
C PHE A 272 -18.14 0.18 -16.24
N THR A 273 -18.10 0.03 -17.55
CA THR A 273 -18.16 1.16 -18.48
C THR A 273 -19.57 1.71 -18.54
N ILE A 274 -19.76 2.97 -18.17
CA ILE A 274 -21.05 3.68 -18.27
C ILE A 274 -21.11 4.47 -19.58
N ILE A 275 -20.04 5.22 -19.89
CA ILE A 275 -19.86 5.89 -21.17
C ILE A 275 -18.56 5.38 -21.77
N PRO A 276 -18.57 4.74 -22.94
CA PRO A 276 -17.37 4.22 -23.58
C PRO A 276 -16.24 5.25 -23.60
N ASN A 277 -15.07 4.82 -23.14
CA ASN A 277 -13.86 5.60 -22.98
C ASN A 277 -13.89 6.70 -21.91
N ASP A 278 -15.02 7.23 -21.48
CA ASP A 278 -15.09 8.46 -20.67
C ASP A 278 -15.50 8.23 -19.22
N LEU A 279 -16.55 7.43 -18.97
CA LEU A 279 -17.10 7.26 -17.63
C LEU A 279 -17.13 5.79 -17.24
N SER A 280 -16.57 5.48 -16.10
CA SER A 280 -16.63 4.13 -15.50
C SER A 280 -16.92 4.17 -14.01
N VAL A 281 -17.46 3.08 -13.51
CA VAL A 281 -17.59 2.79 -12.09
C VAL A 281 -16.67 1.62 -11.76
N ALA A 282 -15.90 1.77 -10.70
CA ALA A 282 -15.01 0.73 -10.19
C ALA A 282 -15.42 0.38 -8.76
N VAL A 283 -15.45 -0.92 -8.47
CA VAL A 283 -15.77 -1.47 -7.14
C VAL A 283 -14.62 -2.36 -6.72
N ARG A 284 -14.17 -2.26 -5.47
CA ARG A 284 -13.26 -3.23 -4.84
C ARG A 284 -13.89 -3.72 -3.55
N LEU A 285 -13.84 -5.03 -3.33
CA LEU A 285 -14.17 -5.68 -2.07
C LEU A 285 -12.96 -6.47 -1.62
N GLY A 286 -12.60 -6.37 -0.36
CA GLY A 286 -11.49 -7.09 0.25
C GLY A 286 -11.91 -7.77 1.54
N TYR A 287 -11.40 -8.96 1.75
CA TYR A 287 -11.57 -9.74 2.96
C TYR A 287 -10.28 -10.47 3.30
N GLN A 288 -9.88 -10.41 4.55
CA GLN A 288 -8.78 -11.23 5.07
C GLN A 288 -9.15 -11.74 6.45
N SER A 289 -8.83 -13.01 6.73
CA SER A 289 -9.08 -13.63 8.00
C SER A 289 -7.99 -14.62 8.38
N VAL A 290 -7.66 -14.68 9.64
CA VAL A 290 -6.89 -15.77 10.24
C VAL A 290 -7.76 -17.04 10.21
N LEU A 291 -7.22 -18.11 9.63
CA LEU A 291 -7.86 -19.42 9.58
C LEU A 291 -7.48 -20.29 10.79
N GLY A 292 -6.34 -20.02 11.39
CA GLY A 292 -5.84 -20.72 12.56
C GLY A 292 -4.41 -20.37 12.91
N GLY A 293 -3.99 -20.70 14.12
CA GLY A 293 -2.72 -20.31 14.70
C GLY A 293 -2.72 -18.89 15.25
N ASP A 294 -1.58 -18.44 15.74
CA ASP A 294 -1.42 -17.15 16.43
C ASP A 294 -0.66 -16.18 15.54
N ILE A 295 -1.41 -15.25 14.95
CA ILE A 295 -0.81 -14.16 14.14
C ILE A 295 -0.24 -13.10 15.08
N PRO A 296 1.05 -12.70 14.96
CA PRO A 296 1.59 -11.64 15.79
C PRO A 296 1.03 -10.27 15.38
N PHE A 297 0.94 -9.36 16.36
CA PHE A 297 0.32 -8.05 16.18
C PHE A 297 0.91 -7.24 15.00
N PHE A 298 2.22 -7.32 14.77
CA PHE A 298 2.90 -6.58 13.71
C PHE A 298 2.55 -7.07 12.29
N MET A 299 1.93 -8.25 12.17
CA MET A 299 1.45 -8.79 10.89
C MET A 299 -0.03 -8.47 10.62
N LEU A 300 -0.81 -8.04 11.60
CA LEU A 300 -2.22 -7.66 11.43
C LEU A 300 -2.43 -6.56 10.36
N PRO A 301 -1.55 -5.52 10.27
CA PRO A 301 -1.70 -4.48 9.26
C PRO A 301 -1.32 -4.92 7.83
N HIS A 302 -1.01 -6.19 7.59
CA HIS A 302 -0.62 -6.67 6.26
C HIS A 302 -1.79 -7.35 5.55
N TYR A 303 -2.18 -6.80 4.41
CA TYR A 303 -3.18 -7.38 3.51
C TYR A 303 -2.49 -8.08 2.35
N GLN A 304 -2.69 -9.40 2.23
CA GLN A 304 -2.01 -10.24 1.25
C GLN A 304 -2.57 -10.03 -0.17
N SER A 305 -1.73 -10.20 -1.18
CA SER A 305 -2.10 -10.15 -2.59
C SER A 305 -1.22 -11.07 -3.42
N SER A 306 -1.69 -11.42 -4.61
CA SER A 306 -0.93 -12.20 -5.60
C SER A 306 0.14 -11.39 -6.33
N TYR A 307 0.19 -10.07 -6.12
CA TYR A 307 1.16 -9.20 -6.78
C TYR A 307 2.02 -8.44 -5.76
N VAL A 308 1.42 -7.55 -5.00
CA VAL A 308 2.10 -6.80 -3.93
C VAL A 308 1.17 -6.76 -2.73
N ALA A 309 1.64 -7.23 -1.59
CA ALA A 309 0.92 -7.06 -0.34
C ALA A 309 0.75 -5.58 -0.03
N SER A 310 -0.43 -5.19 0.42
CA SER A 310 -0.73 -3.83 0.86
C SER A 310 -0.82 -3.77 2.38
N GLU A 311 -0.84 -2.57 2.92
CA GLU A 311 -1.08 -2.38 4.33
C GLU A 311 -2.57 -2.50 4.66
N GLY A 312 -2.87 -2.69 5.96
CA GLY A 312 -4.21 -2.87 6.49
C GLY A 312 -5.14 -1.68 6.31
N LEU A 313 -6.21 -1.64 7.08
CA LEU A 313 -7.26 -0.65 6.88
C LEU A 313 -6.88 0.73 7.44
N GLY A 314 -7.15 1.74 6.64
CA GLY A 314 -6.75 3.14 6.83
C GLY A 314 -5.61 3.56 5.89
N GLY A 315 -5.53 4.86 5.59
CA GLY A 315 -4.50 5.43 4.73
C GLY A 315 -4.73 5.28 3.23
N SER A 316 -3.72 5.64 2.46
CA SER A 316 -3.78 5.84 1.00
C SER A 316 -4.11 4.60 0.19
N LYS A 317 -4.01 3.39 0.74
CA LYS A 317 -4.13 2.12 -0.01
C LYS A 317 -5.43 1.37 0.24
N SER A 318 -6.18 1.76 1.27
CA SER A 318 -7.45 1.08 1.63
C SER A 318 -8.60 2.06 1.86
N LEU A 319 -8.60 2.84 2.94
CA LEU A 319 -9.65 3.78 3.31
C LEU A 319 -9.07 5.19 3.37
N ARG A 320 -9.18 5.93 2.27
CA ARG A 320 -8.60 7.27 2.12
C ARG A 320 -9.29 8.29 3.01
N GLY A 321 -8.53 9.04 3.80
CA GLY A 321 -9.04 9.99 4.78
C GLY A 321 -9.12 9.43 6.20
N ILE A 322 -9.10 8.11 6.36
CA ILE A 322 -8.93 7.43 7.64
C ILE A 322 -7.45 7.28 7.94
N LEU A 323 -7.04 7.42 9.20
CA LEU A 323 -5.66 7.29 9.65
C LEU A 323 -5.07 5.92 9.27
N LYS A 324 -3.81 5.91 8.82
CA LYS A 324 -3.10 4.69 8.44
C LYS A 324 -3.03 3.71 9.63
N ASN A 325 -3.35 2.43 9.38
CA ASN A 325 -3.40 1.38 10.41
C ASN A 325 -4.39 1.65 11.56
N ARG A 326 -5.41 2.47 11.33
CA ARG A 326 -6.44 2.77 12.34
C ARG A 326 -7.25 1.55 12.71
N ILE A 327 -7.48 0.64 11.77
CA ILE A 327 -8.37 -0.51 11.90
C ILE A 327 -7.55 -1.78 11.64
N VAL A 328 -7.28 -2.56 12.69
CA VAL A 328 -6.55 -3.83 12.63
C VAL A 328 -7.27 -4.88 13.48
N GLY A 329 -7.31 -6.11 12.99
CA GLY A 329 -7.95 -7.25 13.67
C GLY A 329 -7.57 -8.56 12.99
N THR A 330 -8.00 -9.69 13.54
CA THR A 330 -7.72 -11.02 12.99
C THR A 330 -8.54 -11.34 11.74
N SER A 331 -9.69 -10.68 11.60
CA SER A 331 -10.47 -10.69 10.38
C SER A 331 -10.93 -9.27 10.03
N ILE A 332 -10.73 -8.86 8.79
CA ILE A 332 -11.09 -7.53 8.28
C ILE A 332 -11.84 -7.64 6.97
N GLY A 333 -12.79 -6.72 6.78
CA GLY A 333 -13.51 -6.55 5.53
C GLY A 333 -13.55 -5.10 5.11
N PHE A 334 -13.42 -4.83 3.80
CA PHE A 334 -13.51 -3.47 3.29
C PHE A 334 -14.05 -3.41 1.87
N GLY A 335 -14.55 -2.24 1.50
CA GLY A 335 -15.03 -1.95 0.17
C GLY A 335 -14.67 -0.53 -0.27
N ASN A 336 -14.48 -0.36 -1.57
CA ASN A 336 -14.26 0.93 -2.21
C ASN A 336 -15.17 1.03 -3.42
N LEU A 337 -15.80 2.16 -3.60
CA LEU A 337 -16.60 2.52 -4.77
C LEU A 337 -16.03 3.80 -5.36
N GLU A 338 -15.70 3.77 -6.65
CA GLU A 338 -15.25 4.96 -7.39
C GLU A 338 -16.06 5.19 -8.65
N VAL A 339 -16.42 6.45 -8.89
CA VAL A 339 -16.87 6.95 -10.19
C VAL A 339 -15.69 7.68 -10.83
N ARG A 340 -15.27 7.27 -12.02
CA ARG A 340 -14.10 7.78 -12.75
C ARG A 340 -14.54 8.42 -14.05
N TRP A 341 -14.28 9.72 -14.21
CA TRP A 341 -14.69 10.48 -15.39
C TRP A 341 -13.49 11.12 -16.08
N LYS A 342 -13.17 10.64 -17.28
CA LYS A 342 -12.16 11.22 -18.18
C LYS A 342 -12.80 12.34 -18.99
N PHE A 343 -12.81 13.54 -18.46
CA PHE A 343 -13.57 14.67 -19.00
C PHE A 343 -12.85 15.42 -20.13
N LEU A 344 -11.54 15.24 -20.28
CA LEU A 344 -10.75 15.87 -21.34
C LEU A 344 -9.75 14.88 -21.90
N ARG A 345 -9.72 14.78 -23.25
CA ARG A 345 -8.69 14.06 -24.00
C ARG A 345 -8.08 15.01 -25.02
N THR A 346 -6.76 15.00 -25.10
CA THR A 346 -6.00 15.84 -26.02
C THR A 346 -4.64 15.20 -26.31
N LYS A 347 -3.83 15.90 -27.08
CA LYS A 347 -2.42 15.53 -27.29
C LYS A 347 -1.50 16.61 -26.75
N LEU A 348 -0.46 16.22 -26.04
CA LEU A 348 0.59 17.08 -25.54
C LEU A 348 1.93 16.57 -26.08
N ALA A 349 2.65 17.39 -26.84
CA ALA A 349 3.93 17.02 -27.45
C ALA A 349 3.90 15.68 -28.23
N GLY A 350 2.79 15.42 -28.94
CA GLY A 350 2.60 14.18 -29.72
C GLY A 350 2.11 12.98 -28.91
N GLN A 351 2.02 13.07 -27.58
CA GLN A 351 1.55 12.00 -26.71
C GLN A 351 0.07 12.20 -26.35
N ASN A 352 -0.65 11.10 -26.19
CA ASN A 352 -2.03 11.14 -25.72
C ASN A 352 -2.07 11.58 -24.26
N LEU A 353 -2.89 12.59 -23.97
CA LEU A 353 -3.14 13.11 -22.62
C LEU A 353 -4.62 12.99 -22.30
N TYR A 354 -4.97 12.50 -21.13
CA TYR A 354 -6.29 12.73 -20.57
C TYR A 354 -6.22 13.33 -19.17
N LEU A 355 -7.29 14.10 -18.85
CA LEU A 355 -7.57 14.56 -17.50
C LEU A 355 -8.82 13.87 -17.00
N ALA A 356 -8.80 13.42 -15.76
CA ALA A 356 -9.94 12.76 -15.14
C ALA A 356 -10.20 13.25 -13.73
N LEU A 357 -11.47 13.15 -13.32
CA LEU A 357 -11.94 13.30 -11.96
C LEU A 357 -12.39 11.95 -11.45
N ASN A 358 -12.28 11.72 -10.15
CA ASN A 358 -12.95 10.62 -9.48
C ASN A 358 -13.63 11.12 -8.20
N GLY A 359 -14.78 10.53 -7.90
CA GLY A 359 -15.44 10.60 -6.60
C GLY A 359 -15.42 9.22 -5.98
N PHE A 360 -15.25 9.09 -4.67
CA PHE A 360 -15.17 7.80 -4.01
C PHE A 360 -15.85 7.76 -2.65
N ILE A 361 -16.21 6.54 -2.24
CA ILE A 361 -16.61 6.16 -0.90
C ILE A 361 -15.81 4.91 -0.54
N ASP A 362 -15.15 4.93 0.60
CA ASP A 362 -14.40 3.81 1.15
C ASP A 362 -15.04 3.42 2.50
N ALA A 363 -15.12 2.12 2.79
CA ALA A 363 -15.67 1.62 4.05
C ALA A 363 -14.97 0.32 4.47
N GLY A 364 -14.81 0.09 5.78
CA GLY A 364 -14.20 -1.12 6.31
C GLY A 364 -14.43 -1.29 7.79
N GLN A 365 -14.24 -2.52 8.26
CA GLN A 365 -14.43 -2.87 9.68
C GLN A 365 -13.62 -4.11 10.05
N VAL A 366 -13.42 -4.30 11.35
CA VAL A 366 -13.00 -5.56 11.94
C VAL A 366 -14.20 -6.50 11.97
N LEU A 367 -13.99 -7.75 11.56
CA LEU A 367 -15.00 -8.82 11.58
C LEU A 367 -14.72 -9.87 12.65
N SER A 368 -13.45 -9.93 13.09
CA SER A 368 -13.02 -10.74 14.23
C SER A 368 -11.86 -10.03 14.92
N GLU A 369 -11.99 -9.88 16.20
CA GLU A 369 -11.08 -9.14 17.04
C GLU A 369 -9.73 -9.85 17.22
N TYR A 370 -8.70 -9.09 17.51
CA TYR A 370 -7.41 -9.55 18.01
C TYR A 370 -7.39 -9.42 19.53
N GLY A 371 -6.79 -10.38 20.20
CA GLY A 371 -6.70 -10.47 21.65
C GLY A 371 -7.27 -11.79 22.17
N ASN A 372 -7.17 -12.00 23.45
CA ASN A 372 -7.73 -13.14 24.18
C ASN A 372 -8.79 -12.66 25.19
N ASP A 373 -9.39 -13.59 25.92
CA ASP A 373 -10.43 -13.29 26.95
C ASP A 373 -9.91 -12.36 28.07
N ASP A 374 -8.58 -12.28 28.25
CA ASP A 374 -7.91 -11.41 29.23
C ASP A 374 -7.48 -10.05 28.62
N TYR A 375 -7.79 -9.81 27.34
CA TYR A 375 -7.46 -8.55 26.66
C TYR A 375 -8.30 -7.40 27.24
N GLU A 376 -7.70 -6.59 28.08
CA GLU A 376 -8.28 -5.33 28.53
C GLU A 376 -7.92 -4.21 27.56
N ARG A 377 -8.90 -3.45 27.11
CA ARG A 377 -8.66 -2.22 26.36
C ARG A 377 -7.99 -1.20 27.26
N LEU A 378 -6.74 -0.91 26.97
CA LEU A 378 -5.99 0.08 27.73
C LEU A 378 -6.46 1.50 27.43
N TYR A 379 -6.91 1.74 26.21
CA TYR A 379 -7.35 3.03 25.72
C TYR A 379 -8.58 2.86 24.84
N GLY A 380 -9.62 3.64 25.06
CA GLY A 380 -10.80 3.61 24.22
C GLY A 380 -12.12 3.63 24.96
N SER A 381 -13.21 3.57 24.21
CA SER A 381 -14.56 3.37 24.72
C SER A 381 -14.96 1.91 24.63
N ASP A 382 -15.86 1.47 25.49
CA ASP A 382 -16.49 0.12 25.42
C ASP A 382 -17.49 0.01 24.25
N GLU A 383 -17.62 1.05 23.43
CA GLU A 383 -18.53 1.08 22.30
C GLU A 383 -17.89 0.43 21.08
N ASP A 384 -18.56 -0.58 20.52
CA ASP A 384 -18.26 -1.13 19.20
C ASP A 384 -18.41 -0.04 18.13
N GLN A 385 -17.32 0.34 17.49
CA GLN A 385 -17.30 1.43 16.50
C GLN A 385 -17.90 1.02 15.15
N GLY A 386 -18.07 -0.29 14.90
CA GLY A 386 -18.76 -0.82 13.74
C GLY A 386 -18.07 -0.48 12.42
N LEU A 387 -18.82 0.12 11.49
CA LEU A 387 -18.36 0.41 10.14
C LEU A 387 -17.70 1.79 10.05
N HIS A 388 -16.40 1.80 9.79
CA HIS A 388 -15.63 3.01 9.51
C HIS A 388 -15.79 3.41 8.04
N MET A 389 -16.07 4.68 7.79
CA MET A 389 -16.35 5.19 6.44
C MET A 389 -15.58 6.46 6.12
N SER A 390 -15.25 6.63 4.86
CA SER A 390 -14.70 7.87 4.33
C SER A 390 -15.24 8.14 2.92
N PHE A 391 -15.13 9.38 2.49
CA PHE A 391 -15.52 9.81 1.16
C PHE A 391 -14.59 10.90 0.66
N GLY A 392 -14.56 11.09 -0.64
CA GLY A 392 -13.67 12.09 -1.20
C GLY A 392 -13.71 12.16 -2.71
N GLY A 393 -12.72 12.86 -3.22
CA GLY A 393 -12.53 13.01 -4.65
C GLY A 393 -11.09 13.19 -5.04
N GLY A 394 -10.81 13.08 -6.32
CA GLY A 394 -9.47 13.20 -6.82
C GLY A 394 -9.39 13.65 -8.27
N PHE A 395 -8.16 13.94 -8.66
CA PHE A 395 -7.80 14.38 -9.99
C PHE A 395 -6.70 13.50 -10.57
N ARG A 396 -6.78 13.22 -11.87
CA ARG A 396 -5.80 12.40 -12.59
C ARG A 396 -5.30 13.13 -13.81
N ILE A 397 -3.99 13.04 -14.04
CA ILE A 397 -3.33 13.41 -15.28
C ILE A 397 -2.67 12.16 -15.82
N ALA A 398 -3.05 11.72 -17.00
CA ALA A 398 -2.49 10.52 -17.59
C ALA A 398 -1.87 10.77 -18.96
N LEU A 399 -0.68 10.22 -19.17
CA LEU A 399 0.03 10.21 -20.45
C LEU A 399 0.03 8.78 -20.99
N ASN A 400 -0.32 8.64 -22.27
CA ASN A 400 -0.35 7.36 -22.99
C ASN A 400 -1.13 6.27 -22.25
N GLU A 401 -2.25 6.64 -21.59
CA GLU A 401 -3.18 5.79 -20.83
C GLU A 401 -2.59 5.12 -19.56
N ASN A 402 -1.28 4.93 -19.47
CA ASN A 402 -0.66 4.09 -18.46
C ASN A 402 0.18 4.86 -17.42
N PHE A 403 0.73 6.01 -17.77
CA PHE A 403 1.43 6.87 -16.82
C PHE A 403 0.45 7.86 -16.20
N ILE A 404 -0.03 7.56 -14.99
CA ILE A 404 -1.10 8.28 -14.32
C ILE A 404 -0.56 8.93 -13.05
N VAL A 405 -0.59 10.25 -12.99
CA VAL A 405 -0.37 11.02 -11.75
C VAL A 405 -1.71 11.23 -11.08
N ALA A 406 -1.79 10.90 -9.82
CA ALA A 406 -3.00 10.91 -9.02
C ALA A 406 -2.91 11.88 -7.86
N VAL A 407 -3.97 12.62 -7.61
CA VAL A 407 -4.18 13.43 -6.41
C VAL A 407 -5.53 13.07 -5.83
N ASP A 408 -5.59 12.50 -4.62
CA ASP A 408 -6.82 12.20 -3.91
C ASP A 408 -6.89 12.98 -2.61
N TYR A 409 -8.08 13.46 -2.28
CA TYR A 409 -8.41 14.05 -0.98
C TYR A 409 -9.59 13.29 -0.40
N GLY A 410 -9.38 12.67 0.77
CA GLY A 410 -10.38 11.89 1.49
C GLY A 410 -10.69 12.54 2.84
N MET A 411 -11.91 12.37 3.30
CA MET A 411 -12.40 12.82 4.60
C MET A 411 -13.01 11.63 5.32
N ALA A 412 -12.61 11.37 6.55
CA ALA A 412 -13.27 10.40 7.41
C ALA A 412 -14.67 10.92 7.78
N LYS A 413 -15.61 9.98 7.95
CA LYS A 413 -16.96 10.30 8.44
C LYS A 413 -16.94 10.60 9.92
N ASP A 414 -16.08 9.91 10.66
CA ASP A 414 -15.91 10.02 12.09
C ASP A 414 -14.57 10.71 12.41
N GLU A 415 -14.59 11.69 13.30
CA GLU A 415 -13.40 12.44 13.73
C GLU A 415 -12.39 11.55 14.46
N LEU A 416 -12.84 10.46 15.10
CA LEU A 416 -11.98 9.49 15.76
C LEU A 416 -11.12 8.67 14.77
N ASP A 417 -11.55 8.61 13.51
CA ASP A 417 -10.79 7.97 12.43
C ASP A 417 -9.80 8.91 11.74
N GLY A 418 -9.77 10.18 12.15
CA GLY A 418 -9.04 11.27 11.53
C GLY A 418 -9.95 12.22 10.76
N ASN A 419 -9.46 13.41 10.44
CA ASN A 419 -10.26 14.42 9.76
C ASN A 419 -10.21 14.27 8.23
N SER A 420 -8.99 14.20 7.68
CA SER A 420 -8.79 14.12 6.23
C SER A 420 -7.39 13.67 5.86
N GLY A 421 -7.23 13.23 4.61
CA GLY A 421 -5.93 12.87 4.04
C GLY A 421 -5.77 13.37 2.61
N LEU A 422 -4.59 13.91 2.28
CA LEU A 422 -4.18 14.27 0.93
C LEU A 422 -3.11 13.29 0.45
N TYR A 423 -3.33 12.70 -0.72
CA TYR A 423 -2.47 11.67 -1.28
C TYR A 423 -2.10 12.03 -2.71
N ILE A 424 -0.78 12.15 -2.99
CA ILE A 424 -0.25 12.40 -4.33
C ILE A 424 0.68 11.24 -4.70
N GLY A 425 0.38 10.56 -5.79
CA GLY A 425 1.13 9.38 -6.19
C GLY A 425 0.87 8.97 -7.62
N LEU A 426 1.11 7.70 -7.94
CA LEU A 426 0.94 7.13 -9.27
C LEU A 426 -0.20 6.09 -9.29
N GLY A 427 -0.94 6.07 -10.40
CA GLY A 427 -1.99 5.10 -10.68
C GLY A 427 -3.35 5.44 -10.07
N TYR A 428 -4.32 4.56 -10.31
CA TYR A 428 -5.56 4.48 -9.54
C TYR A 428 -5.33 3.65 -8.28
N LEU A 429 -6.25 3.73 -7.32
CA LEU A 429 -6.16 2.92 -6.10
C LEU A 429 -6.19 1.40 -6.41
N TYR A 430 -6.97 1.00 -7.42
CA TYR A 430 -7.14 -0.39 -7.87
C TYR A 430 -7.63 -0.48 -9.30
#